data_2f5954f137c8270c10645dd0c7477011
#
_entry.id   2f5954f137c8270c10645dd0c7477011
#
_cell.length_a   1.000
_cell.length_b   1.000
_cell.length_c   1.000
_cell.angle_alpha   90.00
_cell.angle_beta   90.00
_cell.angle_gamma   90.00
#
_symmetry.space_group_name_H-M   'P 1'
#
loop_
_entity.id
_entity.type
_entity.pdbx_description
1 polymer ?
#
loop_
_entity_poly.entity_id
_entity_poly.type
_entity_poly.pdbx_seq_one_letter_code
_entity_poly.pdbx_strand_id
1 'polypeptide(L)'
;WWDPNGPQRPLHELNPVRLAYVRRSRPLSNLRVLDVGCGGGLLTEAMAAEGARATGIDLSEQLIDIARLHLLESGLQTEYRVVSAEALAVERPGTFDTVTCMEMLEHVPDPQAIVQACFDALKPGGTLYLSTINRTPAAFALAVVGAEYMARLLPKGTHDYRSFIKPSELASALRHAGFVLEDVSGLHYNPLTRTAS
;
A
#
# COMPACT_ATOMS: atom_id res chain seq x y z
N TRP A 1 3.30 -15.86 4.02
CA TRP A 1 2.75 -14.50 3.88
C TRP A 1 1.39 -14.38 4.59
N TRP A 2 0.50 -15.33 4.37
CA TRP A 2 -0.87 -15.30 4.88
C TRP A 2 -1.07 -15.87 6.30
N ASP A 3 0.00 -16.34 6.94
CA ASP A 3 -0.05 -16.72 8.37
C ASP A 3 -0.09 -15.44 9.24
N PRO A 4 -1.20 -15.16 9.97
CA PRO A 4 -1.31 -13.97 10.80
C PRO A 4 -0.37 -13.97 12.01
N ASN A 5 0.26 -15.11 12.31
CA ASN A 5 1.29 -15.25 13.35
C ASN A 5 2.71 -15.33 12.76
N GLY A 6 2.84 -15.33 11.45
CA GLY A 6 4.09 -15.42 10.73
C GLY A 6 4.91 -14.11 10.71
N PRO A 7 5.97 -14.06 9.89
CA PRO A 7 6.82 -12.87 9.77
C PRO A 7 6.08 -11.63 9.29
N GLN A 8 4.97 -11.78 8.55
CA GLN A 8 4.16 -10.67 8.02
C GLN A 8 3.02 -10.24 8.97
N ARG A 9 3.03 -10.74 10.22
CA ARG A 9 2.02 -10.38 11.22
C ARG A 9 1.73 -8.88 11.34
N PRO A 10 2.72 -7.97 11.35
CA PRO A 10 2.43 -6.53 11.44
C PRO A 10 1.55 -6.03 10.31
N LEU A 11 1.70 -6.58 9.09
CA LEU A 11 0.85 -6.21 7.95
C LEU A 11 -0.61 -6.67 8.17
N HIS A 12 -0.81 -7.86 8.75
CA HIS A 12 -2.15 -8.35 9.11
C HIS A 12 -2.81 -7.47 10.18
N GLU A 13 -2.04 -7.03 11.19
CA GLU A 13 -2.54 -6.18 12.28
C GLU A 13 -2.86 -4.74 11.79
N LEU A 14 -2.14 -4.24 10.78
CA LEU A 14 -2.36 -2.93 10.15
C LEU A 14 -3.51 -2.94 9.12
N ASN A 15 -3.75 -4.06 8.46
CA ASN A 15 -4.66 -4.14 7.32
C ASN A 15 -6.10 -3.68 7.61
N PRO A 16 -6.72 -3.99 8.77
CA PRO A 16 -8.06 -3.47 9.10
C PRO A 16 -8.13 -1.95 9.16
N VAL A 17 -7.07 -1.28 9.67
CA VAL A 17 -7.00 0.18 9.75
C VAL A 17 -6.82 0.79 8.36
N ARG A 18 -5.97 0.20 7.51
CA ARG A 18 -5.81 0.62 6.11
C ARG A 18 -7.12 0.52 5.35
N LEU A 19 -7.81 -0.63 5.44
CA LEU A 19 -9.10 -0.83 4.79
C LEU A 19 -10.15 0.17 5.30
N ALA A 20 -10.21 0.39 6.63
CA ALA A 20 -11.12 1.37 7.22
C ALA A 20 -10.84 2.79 6.71
N TYR A 21 -9.57 3.16 6.53
CA TYR A 21 -9.17 4.45 5.96
C TYR A 21 -9.59 4.58 4.49
N VAL A 22 -9.35 3.56 3.68
CA VAL A 22 -9.71 3.56 2.25
C VAL A 22 -11.22 3.68 2.04
N ARG A 23 -12.03 2.98 2.85
CA ARG A 23 -13.50 3.01 2.73
C ARG A 23 -14.17 4.21 3.40
N ARG A 24 -13.40 5.08 4.09
CA ARG A 24 -13.96 6.22 4.85
C ARG A 24 -14.69 7.22 3.97
N SER A 25 -14.18 7.49 2.78
CA SER A 25 -14.77 8.47 1.87
C SER A 25 -15.96 7.93 1.08
N ARG A 26 -15.97 6.65 0.75
CA ARG A 26 -17.07 5.98 0.02
C ARG A 26 -17.00 4.45 0.12
N PRO A 27 -18.15 3.75 0.00
CA PRO A 27 -18.16 2.29 -0.11
C PRO A 27 -17.37 1.81 -1.34
N LEU A 28 -16.69 0.67 -1.20
CA LEU A 28 -15.85 0.10 -2.28
C LEU A 28 -16.63 -0.74 -3.28
N SER A 29 -17.87 -1.11 -2.96
CA SER A 29 -18.69 -1.98 -3.81
C SER A 29 -18.80 -1.47 -5.25
N ASN A 30 -18.48 -2.35 -6.20
CA ASN A 30 -18.44 -2.11 -7.65
C ASN A 30 -17.40 -1.08 -8.14
N LEU A 31 -16.58 -0.49 -7.26
CA LEU A 31 -15.49 0.38 -7.68
C LEU A 31 -14.36 -0.44 -8.32
N ARG A 32 -13.73 0.11 -9.35
CA ARG A 32 -12.48 -0.40 -9.90
C ARG A 32 -11.34 0.14 -9.06
N VAL A 33 -10.66 -0.76 -8.34
CA VAL A 33 -9.58 -0.40 -7.42
C VAL A 33 -8.26 -0.97 -7.92
N LEU A 34 -7.20 -0.17 -7.91
CA LEU A 34 -5.84 -0.59 -8.15
C LEU A 34 -5.05 -0.54 -6.84
N ASP A 35 -4.36 -1.64 -6.52
CA ASP A 35 -3.44 -1.72 -5.38
C ASP A 35 -2.00 -1.83 -5.91
N VAL A 36 -1.23 -0.74 -5.77
CA VAL A 36 0.13 -0.60 -6.28
C VAL A 36 1.12 -1.03 -5.20
N GLY A 37 2.00 -2.00 -5.52
CA GLY A 37 2.86 -2.66 -4.55
C GLY A 37 2.05 -3.57 -3.63
N CYS A 38 1.13 -4.35 -4.20
CA CYS A 38 0.16 -5.16 -3.44
C CYS A 38 0.80 -6.29 -2.61
N GLY A 39 2.06 -6.62 -2.85
CA GLY A 39 2.73 -7.73 -2.20
C GLY A 39 1.98 -9.04 -2.39
N GLY A 40 1.76 -9.78 -1.31
CA GLY A 40 0.97 -11.02 -1.31
C GLY A 40 -0.55 -10.82 -1.28
N GLY A 41 -1.08 -9.61 -1.50
CA GLY A 41 -2.49 -9.35 -1.76
C GLY A 41 -3.38 -9.05 -0.54
N LEU A 42 -2.82 -8.82 0.65
CA LEU A 42 -3.60 -8.61 1.88
C LEU A 42 -4.64 -7.50 1.79
N LEU A 43 -4.25 -6.32 1.32
CA LEU A 43 -5.18 -5.18 1.18
C LEU A 43 -6.07 -5.37 -0.06
N THR A 44 -5.50 -5.87 -1.15
CA THR A 44 -6.22 -6.13 -2.39
C THR A 44 -7.43 -7.04 -2.16
N GLU A 45 -7.23 -8.19 -1.49
CA GLU A 45 -8.32 -9.14 -1.19
C GLU A 45 -9.30 -8.57 -0.15
N ALA A 46 -8.82 -7.80 0.84
CA ALA A 46 -9.71 -7.13 1.78
C ALA A 46 -10.64 -6.14 1.08
N MET A 47 -10.14 -5.39 0.09
CA MET A 47 -10.98 -4.50 -0.74
C MET A 47 -11.94 -5.28 -1.65
N ALA A 48 -11.51 -6.41 -2.21
CA ALA A 48 -12.37 -7.29 -3.00
C ALA A 48 -13.50 -7.89 -2.16
N ALA A 49 -13.23 -8.27 -0.91
CA ALA A 49 -14.24 -8.76 0.03
C ALA A 49 -15.31 -7.70 0.36
N GLU A 50 -14.98 -6.41 0.29
CA GLU A 50 -15.93 -5.27 0.37
C GLU A 50 -16.67 -5.00 -0.97
N GLY A 51 -16.50 -5.88 -1.96
CA GLY A 51 -17.18 -5.82 -3.25
C GLY A 51 -16.49 -4.97 -4.32
N ALA A 52 -15.23 -4.57 -4.11
CA ALA A 52 -14.44 -3.89 -5.13
C ALA A 52 -14.06 -4.83 -6.28
N ARG A 53 -13.92 -4.28 -7.48
CA ARG A 53 -13.25 -4.94 -8.62
C ARG A 53 -11.76 -4.61 -8.51
N ALA A 54 -11.05 -5.39 -7.71
CA ALA A 54 -9.68 -5.11 -7.34
C ALA A 54 -8.68 -5.68 -8.36
N THR A 55 -7.63 -4.89 -8.66
CA THR A 55 -6.43 -5.30 -9.39
C THR A 55 -5.24 -5.02 -8.49
N GLY A 56 -4.43 -6.03 -8.18
CA GLY A 56 -3.16 -5.87 -7.46
C GLY A 56 -1.98 -5.99 -8.41
N ILE A 57 -1.01 -5.10 -8.28
CA ILE A 57 0.24 -5.13 -9.04
C ILE A 57 1.46 -5.07 -8.12
N ASP A 58 2.48 -5.83 -8.49
CA ASP A 58 3.79 -5.82 -7.84
C ASP A 58 4.86 -6.18 -8.87
N LEU A 59 6.11 -5.81 -8.64
CA LEU A 59 7.24 -6.22 -9.47
C LEU A 59 7.79 -7.59 -9.08
N SER A 60 7.49 -8.07 -7.87
CA SER A 60 7.92 -9.37 -7.38
C SER A 60 6.98 -10.47 -7.90
N GLU A 61 7.46 -11.27 -8.84
CA GLU A 61 6.74 -12.45 -9.33
C GLU A 61 6.40 -13.40 -8.18
N GLN A 62 7.33 -13.60 -7.23
CA GLN A 62 7.11 -14.45 -6.07
C GLN A 62 5.93 -13.98 -5.19
N LEU A 63 5.80 -12.67 -4.95
CA LEU A 63 4.69 -12.13 -4.16
C LEU A 63 3.36 -12.25 -4.91
N ILE A 64 3.36 -12.00 -6.21
CA ILE A 64 2.18 -12.17 -7.05
C ILE A 64 1.73 -13.64 -7.10
N ASP A 65 2.66 -14.58 -7.14
CA ASP A 65 2.31 -16.00 -7.09
C ASP A 65 1.71 -16.40 -5.74
N ILE A 66 2.23 -15.87 -4.63
CA ILE A 66 1.63 -16.04 -3.30
C ILE A 66 0.21 -15.48 -3.27
N ALA A 67 -0.01 -14.27 -3.82
CA ALA A 67 -1.34 -13.67 -3.90
C ALA A 67 -2.31 -14.50 -4.74
N ARG A 68 -1.87 -15.01 -5.89
CA ARG A 68 -2.67 -15.91 -6.74
C ARG A 68 -3.03 -17.22 -6.06
N LEU A 69 -2.09 -17.81 -5.32
CA LEU A 69 -2.35 -19.04 -4.57
C LEU A 69 -3.42 -18.84 -3.49
N HIS A 70 -3.32 -17.77 -2.71
CA HIS A 70 -4.32 -17.46 -1.69
C HIS A 70 -5.68 -17.12 -2.31
N LEU A 71 -5.70 -16.46 -3.47
CA LEU A 71 -6.94 -16.17 -4.21
C LEU A 71 -7.73 -17.43 -4.55
N LEU A 72 -7.05 -18.56 -4.83
CA LEU A 72 -7.72 -19.85 -5.06
C LEU A 72 -8.41 -20.39 -3.80
N GLU A 73 -7.86 -20.08 -2.62
CA GLU A 73 -8.42 -20.48 -1.34
C GLU A 73 -9.57 -19.56 -0.91
N SER A 74 -9.42 -18.26 -1.09
CA SER A 74 -10.42 -17.25 -0.70
C SER A 74 -11.66 -17.24 -1.60
N GLY A 75 -11.53 -17.68 -2.85
CA GLY A 75 -12.62 -17.68 -3.85
C GLY A 75 -13.07 -16.29 -4.31
N LEU A 76 -12.32 -15.25 -3.95
CA LEU A 76 -12.59 -13.87 -4.39
C LEU A 76 -12.26 -13.68 -5.87
N GLN A 77 -12.77 -12.58 -6.45
CA GLN A 77 -12.51 -12.22 -7.85
C GLN A 77 -11.54 -11.03 -7.87
N THR A 78 -10.27 -11.30 -8.14
CA THR A 78 -9.19 -10.30 -8.16
C THR A 78 -8.23 -10.60 -9.30
N GLU A 79 -7.72 -9.56 -9.95
CA GLU A 79 -6.65 -9.68 -10.94
C GLU A 79 -5.31 -9.38 -10.27
N TYR A 80 -4.30 -10.27 -10.43
CA TYR A 80 -2.94 -10.04 -9.98
C TYR A 80 -1.95 -10.07 -11.15
N ARG A 81 -1.08 -9.03 -11.23
CA ARG A 81 -0.13 -8.86 -12.35
C ARG A 81 1.27 -8.49 -11.87
N VAL A 82 2.26 -9.10 -12.52
CA VAL A 82 3.66 -8.65 -12.41
C VAL A 82 3.86 -7.54 -13.44
N VAL A 83 3.75 -6.29 -12.99
CA VAL A 83 3.88 -5.10 -13.84
C VAL A 83 4.18 -3.87 -12.99
N SER A 84 4.93 -2.90 -13.53
CA SER A 84 5.15 -1.63 -12.84
C SER A 84 3.93 -0.71 -12.91
N ALA A 85 3.84 0.23 -11.97
CA ALA A 85 2.75 1.21 -11.95
C ALA A 85 2.73 2.05 -13.24
N GLU A 86 3.90 2.45 -13.72
CA GLU A 86 4.07 3.27 -14.94
C GLU A 86 3.58 2.52 -16.17
N ALA A 87 3.97 1.24 -16.31
CA ALA A 87 3.53 0.42 -17.45
C ALA A 87 2.02 0.17 -17.43
N LEU A 88 1.45 -0.09 -16.24
CA LEU A 88 0.01 -0.24 -16.09
C LEU A 88 -0.75 1.06 -16.40
N ALA A 89 -0.24 2.21 -15.95
CA ALA A 89 -0.86 3.51 -16.23
C ALA A 89 -0.92 3.82 -17.75
N VAL A 90 0.11 3.42 -18.51
CA VAL A 90 0.12 3.52 -19.96
C VAL A 90 -0.91 2.57 -20.61
N GLU A 91 -1.04 1.35 -20.09
CA GLU A 91 -1.98 0.35 -20.61
C GLU A 91 -3.43 0.70 -20.27
N ARG A 92 -3.69 1.22 -19.07
CA ARG A 92 -5.04 1.47 -18.52
C ARG A 92 -5.19 2.88 -17.96
N PRO A 93 -4.98 3.93 -18.77
CA PRO A 93 -5.12 5.31 -18.30
C PRO A 93 -6.58 5.62 -17.91
N GLY A 94 -6.75 6.42 -16.87
CA GLY A 94 -8.07 6.88 -16.44
C GLY A 94 -9.07 5.76 -16.16
N THR A 95 -8.61 4.63 -15.64
CA THR A 95 -9.42 3.41 -15.54
C THR A 95 -9.99 3.19 -14.13
N PHE A 96 -9.26 3.59 -13.09
CA PHE A 96 -9.59 3.23 -11.72
C PHE A 96 -10.33 4.35 -10.99
N ASP A 97 -11.28 3.97 -10.15
CA ASP A 97 -12.03 4.88 -9.27
C ASP A 97 -11.21 5.21 -8.01
N THR A 98 -10.37 4.25 -7.59
CA THR A 98 -9.53 4.36 -6.41
C THR A 98 -8.20 3.67 -6.69
N VAL A 99 -7.11 4.28 -6.21
CA VAL A 99 -5.77 3.68 -6.20
C VAL A 99 -5.27 3.66 -4.76
N THR A 100 -4.68 2.55 -4.33
CA THR A 100 -3.93 2.41 -3.08
C THR A 100 -2.46 2.19 -3.39
N CYS A 101 -1.57 2.79 -2.59
CA CYS A 101 -0.12 2.56 -2.65
C CYS A 101 0.40 2.68 -1.22
N MET A 102 0.42 1.55 -0.50
CA MET A 102 0.67 1.51 0.95
C MET A 102 2.06 0.97 1.25
N GLU A 103 2.86 1.76 1.99
CA GLU A 103 4.23 1.43 2.43
C GLU A 103 5.12 0.88 1.29
N MET A 104 5.07 1.51 0.13
CA MET A 104 5.82 1.11 -1.05
C MET A 104 6.79 2.20 -1.53
N LEU A 105 6.43 3.48 -1.36
CA LEU A 105 7.19 4.59 -1.91
C LEU A 105 8.62 4.69 -1.35
N GLU A 106 8.86 4.24 -0.11
CA GLU A 106 10.17 4.18 0.52
C GLU A 106 11.11 3.11 -0.07
N HIS A 107 10.58 2.21 -0.91
CA HIS A 107 11.32 1.11 -1.51
C HIS A 107 11.65 1.34 -2.99
N VAL A 108 11.21 2.44 -3.58
CA VAL A 108 11.43 2.75 -5.00
C VAL A 108 12.47 3.85 -5.21
N PRO A 109 13.22 3.81 -6.32
CA PRO A 109 14.23 4.83 -6.61
C PRO A 109 13.62 6.19 -6.97
N ASP A 110 12.42 6.22 -7.57
CA ASP A 110 11.72 7.44 -7.95
C ASP A 110 10.25 7.42 -7.47
N PRO A 111 9.97 7.87 -6.24
CA PRO A 111 8.61 7.98 -5.72
C PRO A 111 7.71 8.93 -6.52
N GLN A 112 8.29 9.95 -7.20
CA GLN A 112 7.51 10.90 -7.98
C GLN A 112 6.92 10.25 -9.23
N ALA A 113 7.69 9.39 -9.90
CA ALA A 113 7.21 8.61 -11.05
C ALA A 113 6.04 7.71 -10.67
N ILE A 114 6.09 7.06 -9.49
CA ILE A 114 4.99 6.24 -8.99
C ILE A 114 3.74 7.08 -8.70
N VAL A 115 3.89 8.24 -8.05
CA VAL A 115 2.78 9.17 -7.79
C VAL A 115 2.14 9.64 -9.10
N GLN A 116 2.95 9.96 -10.12
CA GLN A 116 2.44 10.32 -11.45
C GLN A 116 1.69 9.16 -12.11
N ALA A 117 2.24 7.94 -12.07
CA ALA A 117 1.57 6.76 -12.61
C ALA A 117 0.22 6.48 -11.91
N CYS A 118 0.14 6.67 -10.60
CA CYS A 118 -1.13 6.58 -9.87
C CYS A 118 -2.15 7.63 -10.37
N PHE A 119 -1.68 8.86 -10.64
CA PHE A 119 -2.54 9.92 -11.19
C PHE A 119 -3.07 9.55 -12.58
N ASP A 120 -2.18 9.07 -13.46
CA ASP A 120 -2.53 8.71 -14.84
C ASP A 120 -3.49 7.51 -14.92
N ALA A 121 -3.40 6.58 -13.96
CA ALA A 121 -4.29 5.43 -13.86
C ALA A 121 -5.69 5.78 -13.33
N LEU A 122 -5.83 6.89 -12.56
CA LEU A 122 -7.09 7.31 -11.96
C LEU A 122 -8.02 7.99 -12.96
N LYS A 123 -9.31 7.75 -12.82
CA LYS A 123 -10.35 8.55 -13.46
C LYS A 123 -10.32 9.99 -12.92
N PRO A 124 -10.79 10.98 -13.70
CA PRO A 124 -11.10 12.29 -13.15
C PRO A 124 -12.03 12.18 -11.93
N GLY A 125 -11.64 12.80 -10.81
CA GLY A 125 -12.35 12.67 -9.53
C GLY A 125 -12.12 11.36 -8.77
N GLY A 126 -11.21 10.51 -9.22
CA GLY A 126 -10.76 9.33 -8.51
C GLY A 126 -9.91 9.69 -7.29
N THR A 127 -9.77 8.77 -6.34
CA THR A 127 -9.08 8.99 -5.06
C THR A 127 -7.83 8.13 -4.96
N LEU A 128 -6.72 8.73 -4.54
CA LEU A 128 -5.47 8.06 -4.21
C LEU A 128 -5.31 7.99 -2.69
N TYR A 129 -5.02 6.80 -2.16
CA TYR A 129 -4.63 6.58 -0.78
C TYR A 129 -3.17 6.14 -0.74
N LEU A 130 -2.36 6.87 0.00
CA LEU A 130 -0.93 6.60 0.16
C LEU A 130 -0.59 6.43 1.63
N SER A 131 0.32 5.53 1.94
CA SER A 131 1.02 5.53 3.21
C SER A 131 2.53 5.39 3.00
N THR A 132 3.30 5.93 3.91
CA THR A 132 4.76 5.81 3.94
C THR A 132 5.27 6.03 5.37
N ILE A 133 6.47 5.57 5.65
CA ILE A 133 7.11 5.77 6.94
C ILE A 133 7.68 7.20 6.98
N ASN A 134 7.22 7.99 7.98
CA ASN A 134 7.69 9.35 8.16
C ASN A 134 9.17 9.38 8.58
N ARG A 135 9.97 10.25 7.98
CA ARG A 135 11.38 10.47 8.33
C ARG A 135 11.52 11.20 9.66
N THR A 136 11.31 10.46 10.76
CA THR A 136 11.51 10.95 12.13
C THR A 136 12.41 9.99 12.92
N PRO A 137 13.15 10.49 13.95
CA PRO A 137 13.93 9.61 14.83
C PRO A 137 13.07 8.53 15.53
N ALA A 138 11.81 8.86 15.85
CA ALA A 138 10.88 7.91 16.47
C ALA A 138 10.47 6.81 15.48
N ALA A 139 10.16 7.14 14.22
CA ALA A 139 9.85 6.15 13.18
C ALA A 139 11.07 5.27 12.89
N PHE A 140 12.27 5.84 12.85
CA PHE A 140 13.51 5.07 12.71
C PHE A 140 13.71 4.10 13.88
N ALA A 141 13.57 4.56 15.10
CA ALA A 141 13.71 3.71 16.27
C ALA A 141 12.68 2.56 16.28
N LEU A 142 11.45 2.82 15.86
CA LEU A 142 10.39 1.81 15.83
C LEU A 142 10.58 0.83 14.65
N ALA A 143 10.78 1.34 13.43
CA ALA A 143 10.86 0.51 12.22
C ALA A 143 12.19 -0.24 12.12
N VAL A 144 13.31 0.41 12.40
CA VAL A 144 14.64 -0.18 12.23
C VAL A 144 15.08 -0.88 13.51
N VAL A 145 15.14 -0.17 14.64
CA VAL A 145 15.65 -0.74 15.90
C VAL A 145 14.63 -1.72 16.49
N GLY A 146 13.35 -1.36 16.51
CA GLY A 146 12.29 -2.19 17.06
C GLY A 146 12.02 -3.44 16.23
N ALA A 147 11.71 -3.27 14.94
CA ALA A 147 11.29 -4.39 14.09
C ALA A 147 12.47 -5.25 13.58
N GLU A 148 13.58 -4.64 13.17
CA GLU A 148 14.71 -5.39 12.59
C GLU A 148 15.66 -5.98 13.64
N TYR A 149 15.97 -5.23 14.72
CA TYR A 149 16.97 -5.63 15.70
C TYR A 149 16.39 -6.28 16.95
N MET A 150 15.36 -5.72 17.57
CA MET A 150 14.83 -6.24 18.82
C MET A 150 13.80 -7.36 18.62
N ALA A 151 12.84 -7.16 17.73
CA ALA A 151 11.78 -8.14 17.49
C ALA A 151 12.15 -9.20 16.45
N ARG A 152 13.18 -8.95 15.63
CA ARG A 152 13.59 -9.82 14.50
C ARG A 152 12.43 -10.18 13.56
N LEU A 153 11.47 -9.28 13.44
CA LEU A 153 10.27 -9.46 12.61
C LEU A 153 10.60 -9.28 11.12
N LEU A 154 11.63 -8.49 10.80
CA LEU A 154 12.05 -8.19 9.44
C LEU A 154 13.56 -8.47 9.28
N PRO A 155 14.04 -8.80 8.08
CA PRO A 155 15.45 -8.89 7.78
C PRO A 155 16.18 -7.56 8.07
N LYS A 156 17.43 -7.63 8.52
CA LYS A 156 18.25 -6.43 8.74
C LYS A 156 18.47 -5.69 7.42
N GLY A 157 18.30 -4.36 7.44
CA GLY A 157 18.47 -3.52 6.27
C GLY A 157 17.22 -3.41 5.39
N THR A 158 16.05 -3.86 5.88
CA THR A 158 14.78 -3.70 5.16
C THR A 158 14.42 -2.23 5.01
N HIS A 159 14.81 -1.37 5.97
CA HIS A 159 14.50 0.06 5.95
C HIS A 159 15.77 0.92 5.98
N ASP A 160 15.95 1.75 4.96
CA ASP A 160 16.92 2.85 4.98
C ASP A 160 16.21 4.14 5.42
N TYR A 161 16.69 4.77 6.49
CA TYR A 161 16.16 6.05 6.98
C TYR A 161 16.13 7.15 5.91
N ARG A 162 17.06 7.10 4.95
CA ARG A 162 17.15 8.07 3.84
C ARG A 162 15.97 7.96 2.88
N SER A 163 15.39 6.78 2.77
CA SER A 163 14.25 6.50 1.90
C SER A 163 12.90 6.86 2.54
N PHE A 164 12.87 7.17 3.86
CA PHE A 164 11.65 7.63 4.51
C PHE A 164 11.23 9.01 3.99
N ILE A 165 9.93 9.21 3.78
CA ILE A 165 9.39 10.39 3.12
C ILE A 165 8.67 11.27 4.15
N LYS A 166 9.04 12.55 4.20
CA LYS A 166 8.32 13.50 5.05
C LYS A 166 6.95 13.82 4.46
N PRO A 167 5.92 14.06 5.30
CA PRO A 167 4.60 14.46 4.81
C PRO A 167 4.62 15.67 3.87
N SER A 168 5.52 16.63 4.11
CA SER A 168 5.69 17.82 3.24
C SER A 168 6.27 17.48 1.87
N GLU A 169 7.19 16.51 1.80
CA GLU A 169 7.80 16.05 0.55
C GLU A 169 6.75 15.30 -0.28
N LEU A 170 5.99 14.39 0.37
CA LEU A 170 4.89 13.68 -0.27
C LEU A 170 3.79 14.63 -0.76
N ALA A 171 3.38 15.59 0.06
CA ALA A 171 2.39 16.60 -0.32
C ALA A 171 2.86 17.46 -1.50
N SER A 172 4.17 17.72 -1.61
CA SER A 172 4.74 18.40 -2.78
C SER A 172 4.66 17.55 -4.04
N ALA A 173 5.05 16.26 -3.96
CA ALA A 173 4.98 15.34 -5.08
C ALA A 173 3.53 15.17 -5.58
N LEU A 174 2.56 15.03 -4.67
CA LEU A 174 1.14 14.94 -5.00
C LEU A 174 0.63 16.18 -5.75
N ARG A 175 0.97 17.38 -5.27
CA ARG A 175 0.58 18.63 -5.95
C ARG A 175 1.21 18.77 -7.34
N HIS A 176 2.47 18.35 -7.51
CA HIS A 176 3.13 18.38 -8.83
C HIS A 176 2.46 17.42 -9.83
N ALA A 177 1.98 16.28 -9.38
CA ALA A 177 1.22 15.34 -10.20
C ALA A 177 -0.22 15.79 -10.51
N GLY A 178 -0.74 16.84 -9.84
CA GLY A 178 -2.08 17.39 -10.06
C GLY A 178 -3.13 16.95 -9.02
N PHE A 179 -2.73 16.28 -7.94
CA PHE A 179 -3.64 15.92 -6.85
C PHE A 179 -3.99 17.10 -5.95
N VAL A 180 -5.20 17.08 -5.43
CA VAL A 180 -5.62 17.90 -4.29
C VAL A 180 -5.52 17.06 -3.03
N LEU A 181 -4.76 17.52 -2.04
CA LEU A 181 -4.61 16.84 -0.76
C LEU A 181 -5.84 17.10 0.11
N GLU A 182 -6.62 16.07 0.41
CA GLU A 182 -7.86 16.17 1.19
C GLU A 182 -7.66 15.87 2.68
N ASP A 183 -6.81 14.89 2.99
CA ASP A 183 -6.59 14.45 4.38
C ASP A 183 -5.14 13.96 4.60
N VAL A 184 -4.65 14.16 5.81
CA VAL A 184 -3.38 13.60 6.30
C VAL A 184 -3.60 13.07 7.69
N SER A 185 -3.51 11.76 7.86
CA SER A 185 -3.69 11.09 9.14
C SER A 185 -2.43 10.33 9.54
N GLY A 186 -2.15 10.28 10.84
CA GLY A 186 -1.09 9.44 11.38
C GLY A 186 -1.60 8.04 11.66
N LEU A 187 -0.82 7.03 11.28
CA LEU A 187 -1.04 5.64 11.68
C LEU A 187 -0.12 5.34 12.87
N HIS A 188 -0.70 4.94 13.99
CA HIS A 188 0.03 4.53 15.18
C HIS A 188 -0.08 3.02 15.35
N TYR A 189 1.06 2.37 15.52
CA TYR A 189 1.14 0.95 15.84
C TYR A 189 1.82 0.76 17.19
N ASN A 190 1.14 0.07 18.12
CA ASN A 190 1.68 -0.30 19.43
C ASN A 190 2.09 -1.79 19.40
N PRO A 191 3.39 -2.10 19.38
CA PRO A 191 3.86 -3.48 19.30
C PRO A 191 3.61 -4.30 20.57
N LEU A 192 3.39 -3.64 21.73
CA LEU A 192 3.11 -4.32 22.99
C LEU A 192 1.66 -4.80 23.09
N THR A 193 0.72 -3.97 22.69
CA THR A 193 -0.72 -4.31 22.64
C THR A 193 -1.15 -4.92 21.33
N ARG A 194 -0.29 -4.87 20.29
CA ARG A 194 -0.57 -5.32 18.91
C ARG A 194 -1.80 -4.64 18.32
N THR A 195 -1.96 -3.35 18.61
CA THR A 195 -3.08 -2.55 18.11
C THR A 195 -2.58 -1.44 17.20
N ALA A 196 -3.34 -1.21 16.13
CA ALA A 196 -3.16 -0.08 15.23
C ALA A 196 -4.36 0.87 15.34
N SER A 197 -4.11 2.18 15.22
CA SER A 197 -5.12 3.24 15.28
C SER A 197 -4.73 4.44 14.40
#